data_848b7d32202a1abb7ba9a6c6d49f1d69
#
_entry.id   848b7d32202a1abb7ba9a6c6d49f1d69
#
_cell.length_a   1.000
_cell.length_b   1.000
_cell.length_c   1.000
_cell.angle_alpha   90.00
_cell.angle_beta   90.00
_cell.angle_gamma   90.00
#
_symmetry.space_group_name_H-M   'P 1'
#
loop_
_entity.id
_entity.type
_entity.pdbx_description
1 polymer ?
#
loop_
_entity_poly.entity_id
_entity_poly.type
_entity_poly.pdbx_seq_one_letter_code
_entity_poly.pdbx_strand_id
1 'polypeptide(L)'
;MHAFRRSLIALSLGLACASGFAQNDATVKVGLLSTLSGPGAGLGVDIRDGFQLAVKLSGGKFAGRAVDVIVADDQASPDVGRQTADRLVKRDKVDFMTGIVFSNVMLAVGAPTFQSKTFYISANAGPSQYAGEQCNPYFFSASYQNDNMHEAVGKVVTDKGFKKVALIAPNYPAGKDAIAGFKRFFKGEVASETYTALNQLDYGTELSKLRATKPDAVYIFLPGGMGINFIKQFVGAGLSKDITLFGPGFSGDEDVIKAVGEPMLGMFNTSQWGHDMDNAANKKFVAEFEKAYGRLPTLYAAQGYDAARLIEAAVRDSKGNLEDKAAVRKALEAAKFDSVRGAFKFNKNHFPIQDYYLRVITKDAKGRVT
;
A
#
# COMPACT_ATOMS: atom_id res chain seq x y z
N MET A 1 52.17 -73.17 -36.03
CA MET A 1 52.29 -71.79 -36.50
C MET A 1 51.04 -71.04 -36.13
N HIS A 2 51.06 -70.30 -35.02
CA HIS A 2 49.86 -69.71 -34.43
C HIS A 2 49.72 -68.23 -34.79
N ALA A 3 48.57 -67.89 -35.37
CA ALA A 3 48.23 -66.51 -35.70
C ALA A 3 47.43 -65.88 -34.48
N PHE A 4 47.99 -64.83 -33.85
CA PHE A 4 47.35 -64.05 -32.80
C PHE A 4 46.44 -63.01 -33.45
N ARG A 5 45.13 -63.10 -33.21
CA ARG A 5 44.18 -62.05 -33.53
C ARG A 5 44.13 -61.05 -32.31
N ARG A 6 44.51 -59.82 -32.53
CA ARG A 6 44.29 -58.71 -31.60
C ARG A 6 42.96 -58.05 -31.93
N SER A 7 42.01 -58.11 -30.97
CA SER A 7 40.75 -57.35 -30.99
C SER A 7 41.00 -55.99 -30.40
N LEU A 8 40.81 -54.91 -31.17
CA LEU A 8 40.71 -53.55 -30.68
C LEU A 8 39.29 -53.29 -30.18
N ILE A 9 39.13 -53.03 -28.87
CA ILE A 9 37.89 -52.53 -28.29
C ILE A 9 38.00 -51.00 -28.35
N ALA A 10 37.19 -50.35 -29.17
CA ALA A 10 37.06 -48.92 -29.21
C ALA A 10 36.11 -48.47 -28.07
N LEU A 11 36.65 -47.83 -27.06
CA LEU A 11 35.90 -47.23 -25.93
C LEU A 11 35.43 -45.86 -26.39
N SER A 12 34.17 -45.72 -26.80
CA SER A 12 33.53 -44.44 -27.12
C SER A 12 33.12 -43.74 -25.81
N LEU A 13 33.92 -42.75 -25.33
CA LEU A 13 33.52 -41.82 -24.29
C LEU A 13 32.45 -40.89 -24.87
N GLY A 14 31.20 -41.11 -24.51
CA GLY A 14 30.12 -40.15 -24.70
C GLY A 14 30.30 -38.94 -23.78
N LEU A 15 30.74 -37.81 -24.31
CA LEU A 15 30.67 -36.53 -23.63
C LEU A 15 29.18 -36.11 -23.51
N ALA A 16 28.55 -36.37 -22.39
CA ALA A 16 27.28 -35.76 -22.04
C ALA A 16 27.55 -34.27 -21.76
N CYS A 17 27.30 -33.39 -22.74
CA CYS A 17 27.21 -31.97 -22.51
C CYS A 17 25.97 -31.73 -21.63
N ALA A 18 26.20 -31.68 -20.31
CA ALA A 18 25.24 -31.07 -19.39
C ALA A 18 25.20 -29.57 -19.75
N SER A 19 24.19 -29.19 -20.55
CA SER A 19 23.80 -27.79 -20.73
C SER A 19 23.28 -27.30 -19.38
N GLY A 20 24.20 -26.92 -18.50
CA GLY A 20 23.88 -26.15 -17.33
C GLY A 20 23.24 -24.86 -17.81
N PHE A 21 21.91 -24.75 -17.67
CA PHE A 21 21.26 -23.45 -17.72
C PHE A 21 21.96 -22.60 -16.65
N ALA A 22 22.79 -21.67 -17.09
CA ALA A 22 23.36 -20.66 -16.20
C ALA A 22 22.16 -19.94 -15.58
N GLN A 23 21.83 -20.32 -14.37
CA GLN A 23 20.85 -19.61 -13.56
C GLN A 23 21.43 -18.21 -13.43
N ASN A 24 20.73 -17.22 -13.98
CA ASN A 24 21.17 -15.83 -13.90
C ASN A 24 21.03 -15.41 -12.43
N ASP A 25 22.12 -15.58 -11.66
CA ASP A 25 22.18 -15.33 -10.21
C ASP A 25 22.14 -13.85 -9.83
N ALA A 26 21.83 -12.98 -10.81
CA ALA A 26 21.73 -11.56 -10.56
C ALA A 26 20.67 -11.26 -9.48
N THR A 27 21.06 -10.53 -8.45
CA THR A 27 20.21 -10.08 -7.35
C THR A 27 19.07 -9.22 -7.86
N VAL A 28 17.86 -9.42 -7.34
CA VAL A 28 16.71 -8.54 -7.58
C VAL A 28 16.85 -7.33 -6.65
N LYS A 29 17.01 -6.14 -7.21
CA LYS A 29 17.13 -4.89 -6.44
C LYS A 29 15.81 -4.15 -6.37
N VAL A 30 15.36 -3.83 -5.16
CA VAL A 30 14.13 -3.08 -4.93
C VAL A 30 14.42 -1.79 -4.17
N GLY A 31 14.09 -0.65 -4.76
CA GLY A 31 14.11 0.64 -4.07
C GLY A 31 12.83 0.84 -3.26
N LEU A 32 12.91 0.70 -1.94
CA LEU A 32 11.82 0.99 -1.03
C LEU A 32 12.00 2.42 -0.50
N LEU A 33 11.41 3.38 -1.20
CA LEU A 33 11.41 4.80 -0.86
C LEU A 33 10.10 5.12 -0.13
N SER A 34 10.17 5.51 1.14
CA SER A 34 8.98 5.72 1.96
C SER A 34 9.18 6.85 2.96
N THR A 35 8.11 7.35 3.54
CA THR A 35 8.16 8.35 4.60
C THR A 35 8.53 7.68 5.91
N LEU A 36 9.79 7.82 6.35
CA LEU A 36 10.32 7.16 7.55
C LEU A 36 10.60 8.13 8.70
N SER A 37 10.36 9.43 8.49
CA SER A 37 10.53 10.49 9.49
C SER A 37 9.32 11.43 9.51
N GLY A 38 9.21 12.25 10.58
CA GLY A 38 8.10 13.20 10.76
C GLY A 38 6.75 12.56 11.13
N PRO A 39 5.65 13.34 11.10
CA PRO A 39 4.32 12.90 11.54
C PRO A 39 3.74 11.69 10.77
N GLY A 40 4.20 11.45 9.55
CA GLY A 40 3.80 10.32 8.71
C GLY A 40 4.68 9.07 8.84
N ALA A 41 5.71 9.09 9.68
CA ALA A 41 6.73 8.03 9.76
C ALA A 41 6.15 6.63 10.02
N GLY A 42 5.16 6.53 10.91
CA GLY A 42 4.53 5.24 11.23
C GLY A 42 3.99 4.51 10.01
N LEU A 43 3.41 5.26 9.06
CA LEU A 43 2.82 4.73 7.84
C LEU A 43 3.87 4.08 6.93
N GLY A 44 5.00 4.78 6.72
CA GLY A 44 6.12 4.28 5.92
C GLY A 44 6.86 3.12 6.57
N VAL A 45 7.01 3.15 7.90
CA VAL A 45 7.57 2.05 8.70
C VAL A 45 6.72 0.79 8.52
N ASP A 46 5.40 0.90 8.56
CA ASP A 46 4.50 -0.23 8.39
C ASP A 46 4.58 -0.83 6.97
N ILE A 47 4.62 0.01 5.93
CA ILE A 47 4.87 -0.47 4.55
C ILE A 47 6.18 -1.24 4.47
N ARG A 48 7.27 -0.68 5.03
CA ARG A 48 8.59 -1.32 5.07
C ARG A 48 8.53 -2.65 5.79
N ASP A 49 7.92 -2.69 6.97
CA ASP A 49 7.86 -3.89 7.81
C ASP A 49 7.07 -5.00 7.11
N GLY A 50 5.92 -4.67 6.50
CA GLY A 50 5.14 -5.63 5.71
C GLY A 50 5.93 -6.17 4.51
N PHE A 51 6.60 -5.29 3.77
CA PHE A 51 7.45 -5.67 2.63
C PHE A 51 8.60 -6.59 3.07
N GLN A 52 9.34 -6.19 4.10
CA GLN A 52 10.47 -6.98 4.62
C GLN A 52 10.03 -8.32 5.20
N LEU A 53 8.83 -8.39 5.82
CA LEU A 53 8.27 -9.66 6.26
C LEU A 53 8.05 -10.62 5.08
N ALA A 54 7.48 -10.15 3.97
CA ALA A 54 7.29 -10.97 2.78
C ALA A 54 8.62 -11.50 2.23
N VAL A 55 9.64 -10.63 2.12
CA VAL A 55 11.00 -11.04 1.70
C VAL A 55 11.58 -12.09 2.66
N LYS A 56 11.45 -11.89 3.96
CA LYS A 56 11.92 -12.84 4.98
C LYS A 56 11.21 -14.21 4.86
N LEU A 57 9.90 -14.22 4.67
CA LEU A 57 9.13 -15.45 4.52
C LEU A 57 9.41 -16.20 3.21
N SER A 58 9.92 -15.49 2.20
CA SER A 58 10.43 -16.08 0.95
C SER A 58 11.91 -16.48 1.05
N GLY A 59 12.48 -16.54 2.28
CA GLY A 59 13.89 -16.90 2.51
C GLY A 59 14.92 -15.91 1.97
N GLY A 60 14.56 -14.62 1.86
CA GLY A 60 15.42 -13.57 1.29
C GLY A 60 15.57 -13.66 -0.23
N LYS A 61 14.68 -14.40 -0.90
CA LYS A 61 14.77 -14.67 -2.34
C LYS A 61 13.42 -14.53 -3.02
N PHE A 62 13.41 -13.99 -4.25
CA PHE A 62 12.28 -14.03 -5.15
C PHE A 62 12.57 -14.97 -6.31
N ALA A 63 11.77 -16.03 -6.43
CA ALA A 63 11.96 -17.08 -7.44
C ALA A 63 13.41 -17.63 -7.50
N GLY A 64 14.03 -17.84 -6.34
CA GLY A 64 15.40 -18.36 -6.19
C GLY A 64 16.52 -17.30 -6.25
N ARG A 65 16.24 -16.06 -6.67
CA ARG A 65 17.21 -14.97 -6.75
C ARG A 65 17.24 -14.16 -5.44
N ALA A 66 18.43 -13.86 -4.93
CA ALA A 66 18.57 -12.99 -3.75
C ALA A 66 17.87 -11.63 -3.96
N VAL A 67 17.31 -11.09 -2.90
CA VAL A 67 16.65 -9.77 -2.93
C VAL A 67 17.47 -8.77 -2.12
N ASP A 68 17.79 -7.64 -2.74
CA ASP A 68 18.41 -6.49 -2.10
C ASP A 68 17.39 -5.35 -2.00
N VAL A 69 16.99 -4.99 -0.78
CA VAL A 69 16.01 -3.92 -0.51
C VAL A 69 16.72 -2.68 -0.04
N ILE A 70 16.86 -1.70 -0.94
CA ILE A 70 17.48 -0.41 -0.64
C ILE A 70 16.41 0.51 -0.05
N VAL A 71 16.44 0.67 1.28
CA VAL A 71 15.47 1.51 2.01
C VAL A 71 15.96 2.96 2.02
N ALA A 72 15.04 3.90 1.74
CA ALA A 72 15.32 5.33 1.78
C ALA A 72 14.12 6.12 2.31
N ASP A 73 14.39 7.27 2.95
CA ASP A 73 13.40 8.19 3.49
C ASP A 73 13.11 9.33 2.51
N ASP A 74 11.84 9.55 2.17
CA ASP A 74 11.39 10.68 1.35
C ASP A 74 11.04 11.91 2.19
N GLN A 75 11.01 11.78 3.53
CA GLN A 75 10.69 12.85 4.48
C GLN A 75 9.33 13.55 4.21
N ALA A 76 8.39 12.87 3.56
CA ALA A 76 7.15 13.43 3.03
C ALA A 76 7.36 14.64 2.07
N SER A 77 8.55 14.77 1.48
CA SER A 77 8.96 15.87 0.60
C SER A 77 9.03 15.42 -0.85
N PRO A 78 8.25 16.05 -1.77
CA PRO A 78 8.34 15.75 -3.19
C PRO A 78 9.75 15.92 -3.77
N ASP A 79 10.50 16.94 -3.33
CA ASP A 79 11.85 17.20 -3.82
C ASP A 79 12.87 16.15 -3.37
N VAL A 80 12.85 15.78 -2.07
CA VAL A 80 13.69 14.71 -1.52
C VAL A 80 13.32 13.37 -2.19
N GLY A 81 12.03 13.09 -2.32
CA GLY A 81 11.54 11.89 -2.99
C GLY A 81 12.04 11.79 -4.43
N ARG A 82 11.90 12.86 -5.23
CA ARG A 82 12.36 12.92 -6.62
C ARG A 82 13.88 12.72 -6.75
N GLN A 83 14.68 13.41 -5.93
CA GLN A 83 16.14 13.27 -5.94
C GLN A 83 16.58 11.85 -5.55
N THR A 84 15.93 11.27 -4.54
CA THR A 84 16.22 9.92 -4.08
C THR A 84 15.82 8.88 -5.12
N ALA A 85 14.67 9.04 -5.77
CA ALA A 85 14.24 8.16 -6.87
C ALA A 85 15.22 8.20 -8.03
N ASP A 86 15.66 9.38 -8.44
CA ASP A 86 16.66 9.56 -9.50
C ASP A 86 17.98 8.80 -9.18
N ARG A 87 18.45 8.87 -7.93
CA ARG A 87 19.60 8.10 -7.45
C ARG A 87 19.34 6.59 -7.52
N LEU A 88 18.21 6.12 -7.00
CA LEU A 88 17.86 4.70 -6.96
C LEU A 88 17.80 4.08 -8.36
N VAL A 89 17.17 4.78 -9.33
CA VAL A 89 17.02 4.23 -10.69
C VAL A 89 18.28 4.39 -11.54
N LYS A 90 19.05 5.48 -11.41
CA LYS A 90 20.22 5.75 -12.27
C LYS A 90 21.52 5.19 -11.72
N ARG A 91 21.78 5.39 -10.42
CA ARG A 91 23.02 4.99 -9.79
C ARG A 91 22.94 3.57 -9.21
N ASP A 92 21.91 3.33 -8.40
CA ASP A 92 21.77 2.07 -7.69
C ASP A 92 21.15 0.98 -8.59
N LYS A 93 20.53 1.40 -9.73
CA LYS A 93 19.96 0.56 -10.79
C LYS A 93 18.98 -0.48 -10.24
N VAL A 94 18.00 0.00 -9.48
CA VAL A 94 16.95 -0.88 -8.94
C VAL A 94 16.03 -1.40 -10.06
N ASP A 95 15.61 -2.65 -9.96
CA ASP A 95 14.70 -3.29 -10.90
C ASP A 95 13.25 -2.85 -10.70
N PHE A 96 12.88 -2.60 -9.43
CA PHE A 96 11.56 -2.16 -9.00
C PHE A 96 11.66 -1.02 -7.98
N MET A 97 10.65 -0.16 -7.99
CA MET A 97 10.44 0.87 -6.97
C MET A 97 9.13 0.61 -6.22
N THR A 98 9.07 0.95 -4.93
CA THR A 98 7.87 0.85 -4.09
C THR A 98 7.94 1.80 -2.90
N GLY A 99 6.86 1.88 -2.09
CA GLY A 99 6.90 2.38 -0.71
C GLY A 99 6.30 3.76 -0.47
N ILE A 100 6.12 4.62 -1.47
CA ILE A 100 5.65 6.00 -1.26
C ILE A 100 4.29 6.04 -0.55
N VAL A 101 4.24 6.84 0.53
CA VAL A 101 3.02 7.07 1.31
C VAL A 101 2.13 8.15 0.69
N PHE A 102 2.69 9.32 0.39
CA PHE A 102 1.94 10.52 0.00
C PHE A 102 1.89 10.72 -1.51
N SER A 103 0.70 11.03 -2.05
CA SER A 103 0.48 11.14 -3.50
C SER A 103 1.20 12.32 -4.17
N ASN A 104 1.47 13.42 -3.43
CA ASN A 104 2.31 14.51 -3.94
C ASN A 104 3.77 14.07 -4.17
N VAL A 105 4.31 13.22 -3.28
CA VAL A 105 5.62 12.59 -3.44
C VAL A 105 5.59 11.61 -4.62
N MET A 106 4.55 10.76 -4.71
CA MET A 106 4.40 9.81 -5.82
C MET A 106 4.40 10.49 -7.19
N LEU A 107 3.68 11.60 -7.33
CA LEU A 107 3.63 12.34 -8.58
C LEU A 107 5.00 12.93 -8.96
N ALA A 108 5.82 13.33 -7.97
CA ALA A 108 7.18 13.80 -8.21
C ALA A 108 8.17 12.68 -8.55
N VAL A 109 7.99 11.50 -7.94
CA VAL A 109 8.83 10.30 -8.12
C VAL A 109 8.55 9.59 -9.45
N GLY A 110 7.32 9.70 -9.96
CA GLY A 110 6.89 8.98 -11.16
C GLY A 110 7.74 9.28 -12.39
N ALA A 111 8.02 10.57 -12.69
CA ALA A 111 8.74 10.94 -13.89
C ALA A 111 10.15 10.29 -13.99
N PRO A 112 11.08 10.42 -13.02
CA PRO A 112 12.38 9.77 -13.11
C PRO A 112 12.29 8.24 -13.16
N THR A 113 11.32 7.65 -12.44
CA THR A 113 11.13 6.19 -12.41
C THR A 113 10.69 5.66 -13.77
N PHE A 114 9.67 6.26 -14.37
CA PHE A 114 9.10 5.80 -15.64
C PHE A 114 10.02 6.07 -16.84
N GLN A 115 10.74 7.21 -16.84
CA GLN A 115 11.75 7.51 -17.86
C GLN A 115 12.89 6.49 -17.87
N SER A 116 13.25 5.96 -16.70
CA SER A 116 14.24 4.89 -16.55
C SER A 116 13.68 3.49 -16.87
N LYS A 117 12.42 3.37 -17.32
CA LYS A 117 11.72 2.11 -17.58
C LYS A 117 11.73 1.17 -16.36
N THR A 118 11.75 1.74 -15.15
CA THR A 118 11.66 1.00 -13.89
C THR A 118 10.20 0.86 -13.48
N PHE A 119 9.76 -0.34 -13.13
CA PHE A 119 8.41 -0.56 -12.64
C PHE A 119 8.25 -0.02 -11.23
N TYR A 120 7.18 0.76 -11.03
CA TYR A 120 6.76 1.21 -9.71
C TYR A 120 5.56 0.40 -9.25
N ILE A 121 5.70 -0.32 -8.13
CA ILE A 121 4.62 -1.07 -7.50
C ILE A 121 4.17 -0.28 -6.27
N SER A 122 3.05 0.45 -6.41
CA SER A 122 2.57 1.27 -5.30
C SER A 122 2.02 0.41 -4.17
N ALA A 123 2.60 0.58 -3.00
CA ALA A 123 2.14 -0.02 -1.75
C ALA A 123 1.13 0.89 -1.01
N ASN A 124 0.90 2.12 -1.45
CA ASN A 124 -0.09 3.02 -0.85
C ASN A 124 -0.57 4.10 -1.82
N ALA A 125 0.27 5.07 -2.18
CA ALA A 125 -0.14 6.23 -2.98
C ALA A 125 -0.73 5.84 -4.33
N GLY A 126 -2.02 6.12 -4.52
CA GLY A 126 -2.76 5.80 -5.75
C GLY A 126 -3.43 7.04 -6.37
N PRO A 127 -2.65 8.08 -6.79
CA PRO A 127 -3.23 9.33 -7.30
C PRO A 127 -4.13 9.08 -8.52
N SER A 128 -5.30 9.70 -8.54
CA SER A 128 -6.30 9.56 -9.61
C SER A 128 -5.76 9.93 -10.99
N GLN A 129 -4.74 10.78 -11.06
CA GLN A 129 -4.05 11.12 -12.31
C GLN A 129 -3.47 9.88 -13.00
N TYR A 130 -2.88 8.95 -12.24
CA TYR A 130 -2.32 7.69 -12.80
C TYR A 130 -3.40 6.67 -13.14
N ALA A 131 -4.61 6.82 -12.62
CA ALA A 131 -5.75 6.02 -13.04
C ALA A 131 -6.40 6.51 -14.35
N GLY A 132 -6.13 7.76 -14.73
CA GLY A 132 -6.71 8.45 -15.88
C GLY A 132 -5.65 8.92 -16.90
N GLU A 133 -5.59 10.23 -17.10
CA GLU A 133 -4.81 10.87 -18.19
C GLU A 133 -3.29 10.65 -18.13
N GLN A 134 -2.75 10.39 -16.94
CA GLN A 134 -1.33 10.08 -16.74
C GLN A 134 -1.07 8.58 -16.51
N CYS A 135 -2.00 7.72 -16.94
CA CYS A 135 -1.81 6.27 -16.88
C CYS A 135 -0.48 5.88 -17.53
N ASN A 136 0.30 5.06 -16.84
CA ASN A 136 1.65 4.72 -17.27
C ASN A 136 1.88 3.21 -17.21
N PRO A 137 2.47 2.60 -18.28
CA PRO A 137 2.71 1.17 -18.34
C PRO A 137 3.75 0.65 -17.33
N TYR A 138 4.43 1.53 -16.62
CA TYR A 138 5.38 1.19 -15.56
C TYR A 138 4.82 1.41 -14.15
N PHE A 139 3.56 1.89 -14.02
CA PHE A 139 2.89 2.04 -12.73
C PHE A 139 1.89 0.92 -12.48
N PHE A 140 1.95 0.31 -11.30
CA PHE A 140 1.00 -0.69 -10.81
C PHE A 140 0.65 -0.36 -9.36
N SER A 141 -0.63 -0.39 -9.00
CA SER A 141 -1.05 -0.19 -7.63
C SER A 141 -1.42 -1.52 -6.98
N ALA A 142 -0.61 -1.98 -6.03
CA ALA A 142 -0.97 -3.11 -5.17
C ALA A 142 -1.90 -2.67 -4.01
N SER A 143 -2.31 -1.42 -3.97
CA SER A 143 -3.11 -0.84 -2.88
C SER A 143 -4.54 -0.50 -3.32
N TYR A 144 -4.76 0.68 -3.87
CA TYR A 144 -6.08 1.22 -4.23
C TYR A 144 -5.90 2.43 -5.17
N GLN A 145 -7.01 2.88 -5.78
CA GLN A 145 -7.11 4.20 -6.35
C GLN A 145 -7.64 5.16 -5.27
N ASN A 146 -7.03 6.32 -5.15
CA ASN A 146 -7.28 7.23 -4.02
C ASN A 146 -8.77 7.49 -3.73
N ASP A 147 -9.56 7.77 -4.75
CA ASP A 147 -10.97 8.15 -4.58
C ASP A 147 -11.89 6.98 -4.22
N ASN A 148 -11.57 5.73 -4.59
CA ASN A 148 -12.50 4.61 -4.45
C ASN A 148 -12.87 4.27 -2.99
N MET A 149 -11.91 4.29 -2.07
CA MET A 149 -12.18 4.04 -0.65
C MET A 149 -13.17 5.08 -0.09
N HIS A 150 -13.03 6.31 -0.53
CA HIS A 150 -13.83 7.46 -0.09
C HIS A 150 -15.24 7.44 -0.71
N GLU A 151 -15.38 6.91 -1.93
CA GLU A 151 -16.68 6.60 -2.55
C GLU A 151 -17.48 5.64 -1.66
N ALA A 152 -16.83 4.60 -1.16
CA ALA A 152 -17.46 3.65 -0.25
C ALA A 152 -17.94 4.34 1.05
N VAL A 153 -17.14 5.25 1.64
CA VAL A 153 -17.58 6.03 2.82
C VAL A 153 -18.80 6.89 2.48
N GLY A 154 -18.78 7.62 1.35
CA GLY A 154 -19.89 8.46 0.92
C GLY A 154 -21.21 7.67 0.76
N LYS A 155 -21.11 6.45 0.21
CA LYS A 155 -22.25 5.52 0.12
C LYS A 155 -22.74 5.09 1.51
N VAL A 156 -21.84 4.64 2.39
CA VAL A 156 -22.20 4.21 3.75
C VAL A 156 -22.89 5.32 4.53
N VAL A 157 -22.38 6.54 4.47
CA VAL A 157 -22.96 7.70 5.15
C VAL A 157 -24.38 7.99 4.63
N THR A 158 -24.57 7.87 3.31
CA THR A 158 -25.89 7.99 2.68
C THR A 158 -26.85 6.88 3.13
N ASP A 159 -26.43 5.63 3.07
CA ASP A 159 -27.24 4.45 3.42
C ASP A 159 -27.64 4.46 4.91
N LYS A 160 -26.78 5.01 5.79
CA LYS A 160 -27.06 5.21 7.22
C LYS A 160 -28.01 6.39 7.49
N GLY A 161 -28.37 7.17 6.47
CA GLY A 161 -29.35 8.23 6.57
C GLY A 161 -28.85 9.59 7.06
N PHE A 162 -27.53 9.79 7.18
CA PHE A 162 -26.97 11.10 7.53
C PHE A 162 -27.25 12.12 6.43
N LYS A 163 -27.69 13.32 6.81
CA LYS A 163 -28.18 14.33 5.86
C LYS A 163 -27.24 15.52 5.73
N LYS A 164 -26.53 15.89 6.80
CA LYS A 164 -25.68 17.08 6.85
C LYS A 164 -24.30 16.72 7.36
N VAL A 165 -23.28 16.74 6.47
CA VAL A 165 -21.94 16.21 6.75
C VAL A 165 -20.86 17.27 6.50
N ALA A 166 -19.95 17.44 7.47
CA ALA A 166 -18.74 18.22 7.27
C ALA A 166 -17.61 17.34 6.72
N LEU A 167 -16.82 17.87 5.79
CA LEU A 167 -15.71 17.16 5.16
C LEU A 167 -14.39 17.84 5.52
N ILE A 168 -13.39 17.06 5.97
CA ILE A 168 -12.06 17.55 6.33
C ILE A 168 -10.99 16.64 5.73
N ALA A 169 -10.06 17.23 4.97
CA ALA A 169 -8.92 16.53 4.39
C ALA A 169 -7.70 17.47 4.24
N PRO A 170 -6.46 16.96 4.16
CA PRO A 170 -5.30 17.80 3.90
C PRO A 170 -5.28 18.29 2.44
N ASN A 171 -4.76 19.50 2.23
CA ASN A 171 -4.68 20.13 0.91
C ASN A 171 -3.52 19.57 0.08
N TYR A 172 -3.71 18.38 -0.45
CA TYR A 172 -2.79 17.72 -1.37
C TYR A 172 -3.56 16.77 -2.31
N PRO A 173 -2.96 16.14 -3.34
CA PRO A 173 -3.70 15.35 -4.33
C PRO A 173 -4.66 14.31 -3.72
N ALA A 174 -4.19 13.46 -2.80
CA ALA A 174 -5.07 12.46 -2.21
C ALA A 174 -6.18 13.05 -1.32
N GLY A 175 -5.95 14.21 -0.68
CA GLY A 175 -7.02 14.91 0.06
C GLY A 175 -8.13 15.41 -0.85
N LYS A 176 -7.77 15.91 -2.04
CA LYS A 176 -8.73 16.33 -3.07
C LYS A 176 -9.48 15.14 -3.66
N ASP A 177 -8.75 14.06 -3.98
CA ASP A 177 -9.34 12.80 -4.44
C ASP A 177 -10.33 12.24 -3.41
N ALA A 178 -9.99 12.29 -2.12
CA ALA A 178 -10.82 11.83 -1.03
C ALA A 178 -12.16 12.56 -0.95
N ILE A 179 -12.14 13.88 -0.96
CA ILE A 179 -13.37 14.69 -0.92
C ILE A 179 -14.18 14.51 -2.21
N ALA A 180 -13.54 14.47 -3.37
CA ALA A 180 -14.20 14.21 -4.64
C ALA A 180 -14.89 12.84 -4.66
N GLY A 181 -14.19 11.78 -4.21
CA GLY A 181 -14.72 10.42 -4.11
C GLY A 181 -15.92 10.34 -3.16
N PHE A 182 -15.80 10.89 -1.95
CA PHE A 182 -16.91 10.95 -1.00
C PHE A 182 -18.16 11.58 -1.61
N LYS A 183 -18.02 12.73 -2.25
CA LYS A 183 -19.13 13.50 -2.84
C LYS A 183 -19.83 12.79 -4.00
N ARG A 184 -19.18 11.87 -4.71
CA ARG A 184 -19.82 11.09 -5.79
C ARG A 184 -21.00 10.25 -5.30
N PHE A 185 -20.91 9.69 -4.11
CA PHE A 185 -21.91 8.78 -3.57
C PHE A 185 -22.69 9.34 -2.38
N PHE A 186 -22.24 10.43 -1.77
CA PHE A 186 -22.99 11.12 -0.74
C PHE A 186 -24.16 11.91 -1.34
N LYS A 187 -25.37 11.72 -0.82
CA LYS A 187 -26.62 12.31 -1.33
C LYS A 187 -27.23 13.36 -0.39
N GLY A 188 -26.48 13.79 0.63
CA GLY A 188 -26.93 14.82 1.58
C GLY A 188 -26.29 16.19 1.32
N GLU A 189 -26.44 17.08 2.29
CA GLU A 189 -25.85 18.41 2.34
C GLU A 189 -24.40 18.32 2.81
N VAL A 190 -23.46 18.95 2.09
CA VAL A 190 -22.11 19.20 2.57
C VAL A 190 -22.13 20.49 3.40
N ALA A 191 -22.21 20.34 4.72
CA ALA A 191 -22.27 21.46 5.67
C ALA A 191 -21.02 22.36 5.64
N SER A 192 -19.86 21.75 5.38
CA SER A 192 -18.61 22.46 5.13
C SER A 192 -17.60 21.53 4.47
N GLU A 193 -16.73 22.12 3.66
CA GLU A 193 -15.56 21.48 3.07
C GLU A 193 -14.33 22.23 3.55
N THR A 194 -13.38 21.53 4.17
CA THR A 194 -12.21 22.15 4.80
C THR A 194 -10.96 21.39 4.39
N TYR A 195 -10.01 22.12 3.81
CA TYR A 195 -8.68 21.62 3.51
C TYR A 195 -7.68 22.15 4.52
N THR A 196 -7.04 21.26 5.26
CA THR A 196 -6.02 21.58 6.26
C THR A 196 -4.62 21.60 5.65
N ALA A 197 -3.63 22.10 6.35
CA ALA A 197 -2.25 21.90 5.93
C ALA A 197 -1.86 20.41 6.01
N LEU A 198 -1.02 19.95 5.09
CA LEU A 198 -0.42 18.61 5.20
C LEU A 198 0.49 18.59 6.45
N ASN A 199 0.37 17.56 7.28
CA ASN A 199 1.03 17.40 8.56
C ASN A 199 0.54 18.36 9.68
N GLN A 200 -0.64 18.98 9.53
CA GLN A 200 -1.27 19.76 10.62
C GLN A 200 -1.57 18.87 11.82
N LEU A 201 -1.32 19.37 13.03
CA LEU A 201 -1.54 18.65 14.29
C LEU A 201 -2.49 19.39 15.26
N ASP A 202 -2.82 20.64 15.01
CA ASP A 202 -3.78 21.45 15.79
C ASP A 202 -5.03 21.72 14.95
N TYR A 203 -6.19 21.40 15.48
CA TYR A 203 -7.49 21.45 14.82
C TYR A 203 -8.51 22.36 15.51
N GLY A 204 -8.07 23.27 16.38
CA GLY A 204 -8.96 24.18 17.12
C GLY A 204 -9.92 24.96 16.24
N THR A 205 -9.45 25.41 15.06
CA THR A 205 -10.27 26.14 14.07
C THR A 205 -11.34 25.23 13.45
N GLU A 206 -10.96 24.03 13.02
CA GLU A 206 -11.87 23.06 12.41
C GLU A 206 -12.95 22.61 13.42
N LEU A 207 -12.57 22.36 14.66
CA LEU A 207 -13.50 21.97 15.73
C LEU A 207 -14.48 23.10 16.08
N SER A 208 -14.03 24.35 16.08
CA SER A 208 -14.90 25.52 16.27
C SER A 208 -15.91 25.63 15.12
N LYS A 209 -15.49 25.38 13.88
CA LYS A 209 -16.37 25.35 12.71
C LYS A 209 -17.42 24.23 12.79
N LEU A 210 -17.04 23.03 13.28
CA LEU A 210 -17.98 21.93 13.51
C LEU A 210 -19.05 22.31 14.56
N ARG A 211 -18.67 22.98 15.65
CA ARG A 211 -19.65 23.49 16.65
C ARG A 211 -20.62 24.50 16.07
N ALA A 212 -20.15 25.37 15.18
CA ALA A 212 -20.98 26.41 14.56
C ALA A 212 -21.95 25.83 13.53
N THR A 213 -21.48 24.88 12.70
CA THR A 213 -22.27 24.31 11.60
C THR A 213 -23.20 23.19 12.03
N LYS A 214 -22.93 22.55 13.18
CA LYS A 214 -23.72 21.44 13.75
C LYS A 214 -24.10 20.38 12.71
N PRO A 215 -23.13 19.72 12.07
CA PRO A 215 -23.42 18.62 11.14
C PRO A 215 -23.85 17.37 11.91
N ASP A 216 -24.61 16.46 11.25
CA ASP A 216 -24.95 15.15 11.81
C ASP A 216 -23.74 14.24 11.91
N ALA A 217 -22.80 14.41 10.99
CA ALA A 217 -21.56 13.66 10.94
C ALA A 217 -20.40 14.48 10.38
N VAL A 218 -19.20 14.06 10.70
CA VAL A 218 -17.96 14.56 10.09
C VAL A 218 -17.23 13.40 9.40
N TYR A 219 -16.87 13.60 8.16
CA TYR A 219 -15.97 12.76 7.43
C TYR A 219 -14.57 13.34 7.46
N ILE A 220 -13.59 12.52 7.84
CA ILE A 220 -12.17 12.92 7.84
C ILE A 220 -11.36 11.99 6.94
N PHE A 221 -10.43 12.56 6.19
CA PHE A 221 -9.29 11.84 5.63
C PHE A 221 -8.02 12.49 6.18
N LEU A 222 -7.53 12.00 7.30
CA LEU A 222 -6.38 12.53 8.02
C LEU A 222 -5.46 11.37 8.43
N PRO A 223 -4.54 10.92 7.55
CA PRO A 223 -3.71 9.74 7.81
C PRO A 223 -2.64 9.99 8.89
N GLY A 224 -2.32 8.96 9.68
CA GLY A 224 -1.26 8.94 10.68
C GLY A 224 -1.46 9.97 11.79
N GLY A 225 -0.39 10.68 12.13
CA GLY A 225 -0.40 11.69 13.22
C GLY A 225 -1.47 12.77 13.09
N MET A 226 -1.87 13.11 11.86
CA MET A 226 -2.97 14.05 11.60
C MET A 226 -4.29 13.52 12.16
N GLY A 227 -4.64 12.28 11.84
CA GLY A 227 -5.87 11.63 12.33
C GLY A 227 -5.87 11.41 13.83
N ILE A 228 -4.76 10.95 14.37
CA ILE A 228 -4.59 10.76 15.83
C ILE A 228 -4.87 12.07 16.59
N ASN A 229 -4.27 13.17 16.15
CA ASN A 229 -4.44 14.45 16.83
C ASN A 229 -5.85 15.02 16.64
N PHE A 230 -6.43 14.92 15.43
CA PHE A 230 -7.80 15.33 15.20
C PHE A 230 -8.78 14.58 16.11
N ILE A 231 -8.73 13.25 16.13
CA ILE A 231 -9.68 12.43 16.91
C ILE A 231 -9.55 12.72 18.40
N LYS A 232 -8.31 12.83 18.93
CA LYS A 232 -8.10 13.21 20.35
C LYS A 232 -8.72 14.56 20.68
N GLN A 233 -8.50 15.57 19.84
CA GLN A 233 -9.04 16.91 20.05
C GLN A 233 -10.57 16.94 19.86
N PHE A 234 -11.11 16.21 18.88
CA PHE A 234 -12.55 16.09 18.63
C PHE A 234 -13.28 15.46 19.83
N VAL A 235 -12.74 14.37 20.37
CA VAL A 235 -13.28 13.72 21.58
C VAL A 235 -13.10 14.61 22.81
N GLY A 236 -11.91 15.18 23.00
CA GLY A 236 -11.61 16.09 24.13
C GLY A 236 -12.48 17.34 24.12
N ALA A 237 -12.89 17.81 22.95
CA ALA A 237 -13.84 18.91 22.79
C ALA A 237 -15.30 18.52 23.05
N GLY A 238 -15.58 17.21 23.30
CA GLY A 238 -16.94 16.69 23.55
C GLY A 238 -17.81 16.57 22.30
N LEU A 239 -17.28 16.81 21.11
CA LEU A 239 -18.04 16.80 19.84
C LEU A 239 -18.50 15.40 19.43
N SER A 240 -17.81 14.36 19.87
CA SER A 240 -18.18 12.97 19.61
C SER A 240 -19.53 12.53 20.23
N LYS A 241 -20.10 13.32 21.12
CA LYS A 241 -21.42 13.07 21.69
C LYS A 241 -22.57 13.36 20.72
N ASP A 242 -22.36 14.33 19.84
CA ASP A 242 -23.41 14.86 18.96
C ASP A 242 -23.13 14.66 17.47
N ILE A 243 -21.85 14.44 17.10
CA ILE A 243 -21.41 14.35 15.72
C ILE A 243 -20.76 12.98 15.49
N THR A 244 -21.31 12.18 14.59
CA THR A 244 -20.76 10.87 14.25
C THR A 244 -19.50 11.03 13.39
N LEU A 245 -18.43 10.30 13.73
CA LEU A 245 -17.17 10.33 13.01
C LEU A 245 -17.10 9.20 11.96
N PHE A 246 -16.80 9.57 10.72
CA PHE A 246 -16.52 8.66 9.62
C PHE A 246 -15.14 8.92 9.01
N GLY A 247 -14.51 7.86 8.50
CA GLY A 247 -13.26 7.97 7.77
C GLY A 247 -13.00 6.77 6.85
N PRO A 248 -11.97 6.82 6.04
CA PRO A 248 -11.43 5.65 5.37
C PRO A 248 -10.71 4.74 6.36
N GLY A 249 -10.30 3.54 5.93
CA GLY A 249 -9.57 2.57 6.72
C GLY A 249 -8.37 3.15 7.47
N PHE A 250 -7.68 4.12 6.90
CA PHE A 250 -6.55 4.83 7.51
C PHE A 250 -6.88 5.55 8.82
N SER A 251 -8.11 6.06 8.96
CA SER A 251 -8.53 6.80 10.15
C SER A 251 -9.00 5.89 11.29
N GLY A 252 -9.18 4.61 11.00
CA GLY A 252 -9.57 3.58 11.96
C GLY A 252 -8.66 2.35 11.88
N ASP A 253 -7.36 2.58 11.68
CA ASP A 253 -6.37 1.51 11.60
C ASP A 253 -5.64 1.33 12.94
N GLU A 254 -4.92 0.23 13.10
CA GLU A 254 -4.33 -0.24 14.36
C GLU A 254 -3.37 0.77 15.01
N ASP A 255 -2.64 1.58 14.23
CA ASP A 255 -1.78 2.65 14.75
C ASP A 255 -2.58 3.80 15.38
N VAL A 256 -3.70 4.19 14.76
CA VAL A 256 -4.60 5.21 15.27
C VAL A 256 -5.36 4.69 16.49
N ILE A 257 -5.88 3.46 16.43
CA ILE A 257 -6.57 2.80 17.54
C ILE A 257 -5.65 2.69 18.75
N LYS A 258 -4.41 2.25 18.57
CA LYS A 258 -3.41 2.16 19.64
C LYS A 258 -3.13 3.52 20.30
N ALA A 259 -3.12 4.59 19.52
CA ALA A 259 -2.82 5.94 20.02
C ALA A 259 -4.00 6.63 20.69
N VAL A 260 -5.24 6.32 20.30
CA VAL A 260 -6.48 6.96 20.78
C VAL A 260 -7.22 6.08 21.78
N GLY A 261 -7.35 4.78 21.51
CA GLY A 261 -7.99 3.80 22.39
C GLY A 261 -9.52 3.79 22.36
N GLU A 262 -10.13 3.51 23.50
CA GLU A 262 -11.59 3.36 23.68
C GLU A 262 -12.47 4.49 23.13
N PRO A 263 -12.02 5.76 23.10
CA PRO A 263 -12.80 6.82 22.46
C PRO A 263 -13.18 6.59 21.00
N MET A 264 -12.52 5.63 20.32
CA MET A 264 -12.85 5.26 18.94
C MET A 264 -13.92 4.17 18.82
N LEU A 265 -14.37 3.57 19.93
CA LEU A 265 -15.40 2.52 19.88
C LEU A 265 -16.66 3.04 19.18
N GLY A 266 -17.17 2.24 18.20
CA GLY A 266 -18.32 2.61 17.39
C GLY A 266 -18.03 3.50 16.17
N MET A 267 -16.78 3.92 15.96
CA MET A 267 -16.39 4.63 14.74
C MET A 267 -16.51 3.71 13.54
N PHE A 268 -17.11 4.23 12.45
CA PHE A 268 -17.23 3.55 11.17
C PHE A 268 -16.14 3.97 10.19
N ASN A 269 -15.60 3.00 9.48
CA ASN A 269 -14.68 3.25 8.36
C ASN A 269 -14.90 2.25 7.22
N THR A 270 -14.37 2.57 6.04
CA THR A 270 -14.37 1.63 4.91
C THR A 270 -12.95 1.30 4.49
N SER A 271 -12.68 0.03 4.23
CA SER A 271 -11.38 -0.46 3.85
C SER A 271 -11.49 -1.63 2.88
N GLN A 272 -10.49 -1.81 2.03
CA GLN A 272 -10.35 -3.00 1.19
C GLN A 272 -9.70 -4.18 1.92
N TRP A 273 -9.26 -3.97 3.15
CA TRP A 273 -8.61 -4.99 3.97
C TRP A 273 -8.95 -4.83 5.46
N GLY A 274 -8.94 -5.95 6.18
CA GLY A 274 -9.00 -6.03 7.64
C GLY A 274 -8.17 -7.22 8.12
N HIS A 275 -7.56 -7.10 9.30
CA HIS A 275 -6.73 -8.19 9.87
C HIS A 275 -7.56 -9.46 10.15
N ASP A 276 -8.87 -9.34 10.26
CA ASP A 276 -9.84 -10.40 10.51
C ASP A 276 -10.40 -11.06 9.24
N MET A 277 -9.93 -10.69 8.04
CA MET A 277 -10.38 -11.32 6.79
C MET A 277 -10.12 -12.82 6.77
N ASP A 278 -11.17 -13.60 6.47
CA ASP A 278 -11.16 -15.06 6.51
C ASP A 278 -10.60 -15.69 5.21
N ASN A 279 -9.31 -15.54 4.99
CA ASN A 279 -8.58 -16.28 3.97
C ASN A 279 -7.19 -16.72 4.48
N ALA A 280 -6.65 -17.79 3.91
CA ALA A 280 -5.42 -18.42 4.38
C ALA A 280 -4.19 -17.50 4.31
N ALA A 281 -4.08 -16.68 3.25
CA ALA A 281 -2.97 -15.76 3.07
C ALA A 281 -2.99 -14.67 4.15
N ASN A 282 -4.17 -14.10 4.46
CA ASN A 282 -4.33 -13.11 5.51
C ASN A 282 -4.02 -13.67 6.89
N LYS A 283 -4.60 -14.82 7.23
CA LYS A 283 -4.35 -15.46 8.53
C LYS A 283 -2.86 -15.71 8.77
N LYS A 284 -2.15 -16.20 7.74
CA LYS A 284 -0.71 -16.40 7.80
C LYS A 284 0.03 -15.07 7.97
N PHE A 285 -0.29 -14.07 7.17
CA PHE A 285 0.34 -12.75 7.24
C PHE A 285 0.18 -12.13 8.63
N VAL A 286 -1.05 -12.08 9.16
CA VAL A 286 -1.35 -11.49 10.48
C VAL A 286 -0.56 -12.21 11.59
N ALA A 287 -0.56 -13.54 11.59
CA ALA A 287 0.16 -14.33 12.60
C ALA A 287 1.68 -14.11 12.54
N GLU A 288 2.27 -14.13 11.33
CA GLU A 288 3.71 -13.94 11.16
C GLU A 288 4.12 -12.48 11.44
N PHE A 289 3.25 -11.50 11.12
CA PHE A 289 3.50 -10.10 11.42
C PHE A 289 3.46 -9.84 12.93
N GLU A 290 2.44 -10.33 13.62
CA GLU A 290 2.32 -10.22 15.09
C GLU A 290 3.51 -10.88 15.79
N LYS A 291 3.93 -12.06 15.32
CA LYS A 291 5.13 -12.76 15.81
C LYS A 291 6.43 -11.97 15.58
N ALA A 292 6.57 -11.31 14.43
CA ALA A 292 7.80 -10.59 14.06
C ALA A 292 7.91 -9.23 14.74
N TYR A 293 6.78 -8.53 14.95
CA TYR A 293 6.77 -7.12 15.37
C TYR A 293 6.02 -6.86 16.69
N GLY A 294 5.39 -7.88 17.30
CA GLY A 294 4.69 -7.76 18.59
C GLY A 294 3.43 -6.89 18.56
N ARG A 295 2.84 -6.68 17.38
CA ARG A 295 1.65 -5.86 17.16
C ARG A 295 0.82 -6.38 16.00
N LEU A 296 -0.47 -6.05 15.95
CA LEU A 296 -1.29 -6.32 14.78
C LEU A 296 -0.78 -5.50 13.57
N PRO A 297 -0.86 -6.06 12.35
CA PRO A 297 -0.54 -5.30 11.15
C PRO A 297 -1.59 -4.23 10.86
N THR A 298 -1.13 -3.12 10.31
CA THR A 298 -1.97 -2.07 9.75
C THR A 298 -2.31 -2.35 8.29
N LEU A 299 -3.25 -1.59 7.72
CA LEU A 299 -3.51 -1.57 6.28
C LEU A 299 -2.24 -1.30 5.46
N TYR A 300 -1.37 -0.41 5.96
CA TYR A 300 -0.09 -0.10 5.31
C TYR A 300 0.87 -1.29 5.28
N ALA A 301 0.93 -2.04 6.37
CA ALA A 301 1.74 -3.27 6.43
C ALA A 301 1.22 -4.34 5.45
N ALA A 302 -0.10 -4.52 5.38
CA ALA A 302 -0.74 -5.44 4.44
C ALA A 302 -0.45 -5.08 2.97
N GLN A 303 -0.50 -3.79 2.64
CA GLN A 303 -0.18 -3.28 1.30
C GLN A 303 1.30 -3.45 0.95
N GLY A 304 2.21 -3.21 1.90
CA GLY A 304 3.64 -3.46 1.73
C GLY A 304 3.94 -4.93 1.48
N TYR A 305 3.27 -5.82 2.22
CA TYR A 305 3.37 -7.27 2.04
C TYR A 305 2.89 -7.70 0.64
N ASP A 306 1.71 -7.26 0.21
CA ASP A 306 1.17 -7.57 -1.11
C ASP A 306 2.04 -7.01 -2.25
N ALA A 307 2.64 -5.83 -2.09
CA ALA A 307 3.56 -5.28 -3.07
C ALA A 307 4.80 -6.18 -3.27
N ALA A 308 5.37 -6.71 -2.19
CA ALA A 308 6.49 -7.65 -2.26
C ALA A 308 6.07 -8.97 -2.93
N ARG A 309 4.90 -9.51 -2.60
CA ARG A 309 4.37 -10.74 -3.19
C ARG A 309 4.08 -10.59 -4.69
N LEU A 310 3.59 -9.43 -5.11
CA LEU A 310 3.38 -9.11 -6.53
C LEU A 310 4.71 -9.01 -7.29
N ILE A 311 5.73 -8.38 -6.70
CA ILE A 311 7.08 -8.33 -7.29
C ILE A 311 7.67 -9.74 -7.41
N GLU A 312 7.55 -10.56 -6.37
CA GLU A 312 8.00 -11.96 -6.41
C GLU A 312 7.33 -12.75 -7.54
N ALA A 313 6.01 -12.59 -7.70
CA ALA A 313 5.28 -13.22 -8.80
C ALA A 313 5.77 -12.73 -10.17
N ALA A 314 6.06 -11.43 -10.31
CA ALA A 314 6.60 -10.88 -11.55
C ALA A 314 7.99 -11.45 -11.89
N VAL A 315 8.87 -11.57 -10.89
CA VAL A 315 10.20 -12.20 -11.06
C VAL A 315 10.07 -13.66 -11.47
N ARG A 316 9.18 -14.41 -10.83
CA ARG A 316 8.92 -15.82 -11.14
C ARG A 316 8.40 -16.00 -12.57
N ASP A 317 7.36 -15.27 -12.92
CA ASP A 317 6.63 -15.48 -14.17
C ASP A 317 7.37 -14.89 -15.39
N SER A 318 8.29 -13.91 -15.18
CA SER A 318 9.26 -13.47 -16.18
C SER A 318 10.51 -14.38 -16.26
N LYS A 319 10.53 -15.49 -15.51
CA LYS A 319 11.67 -16.42 -15.41
C LYS A 319 12.98 -15.72 -15.01
N GLY A 320 12.87 -14.66 -14.20
CA GLY A 320 13.99 -13.85 -13.75
C GLY A 320 14.61 -12.94 -14.83
N ASN A 321 14.08 -12.89 -16.04
CA ASN A 321 14.55 -11.95 -17.07
C ASN A 321 13.91 -10.56 -16.88
N LEU A 322 14.51 -9.75 -16.01
CA LEU A 322 14.01 -8.41 -15.66
C LEU A 322 14.32 -7.34 -16.72
N GLU A 323 15.19 -7.64 -17.68
CA GLU A 323 15.47 -6.77 -18.83
C GLU A 323 14.34 -6.80 -19.87
N ASP A 324 13.65 -7.93 -20.01
CA ASP A 324 12.45 -8.03 -20.83
C ASP A 324 11.26 -7.35 -20.15
N LYS A 325 11.17 -6.03 -20.32
CA LYS A 325 10.12 -5.20 -19.71
C LYS A 325 8.71 -5.60 -20.17
N ALA A 326 8.56 -6.20 -21.34
CA ALA A 326 7.27 -6.70 -21.83
C ALA A 326 6.83 -7.96 -21.05
N ALA A 327 7.75 -8.90 -20.85
CA ALA A 327 7.48 -10.10 -20.05
C ALA A 327 7.19 -9.74 -18.57
N VAL A 328 7.97 -8.84 -17.97
CA VAL A 328 7.74 -8.36 -16.59
C VAL A 328 6.37 -7.70 -16.47
N ARG A 329 6.00 -6.80 -17.41
CA ARG A 329 4.68 -6.16 -17.42
C ARG A 329 3.56 -7.19 -17.49
N LYS A 330 3.64 -8.13 -18.43
CA LYS A 330 2.65 -9.19 -18.57
C LYS A 330 2.50 -10.03 -17.30
N ALA A 331 3.60 -10.29 -16.60
CA ALA A 331 3.60 -10.99 -15.33
C ALA A 331 2.93 -10.17 -14.20
N LEU A 332 3.21 -8.86 -14.13
CA LEU A 332 2.53 -7.93 -13.21
C LEU A 332 1.03 -7.85 -13.48
N GLU A 333 0.62 -7.67 -14.75
CA GLU A 333 -0.80 -7.62 -15.16
C GLU A 333 -1.56 -8.91 -14.81
N ALA A 334 -0.89 -10.06 -14.90
CA ALA A 334 -1.47 -11.34 -14.55
C ALA A 334 -1.70 -11.51 -13.04
N ALA A 335 -0.97 -10.78 -12.19
CA ALA A 335 -1.09 -10.70 -10.74
C ALA A 335 -1.26 -12.08 -10.04
N LYS A 336 -0.47 -13.08 -10.43
CA LYS A 336 -0.57 -14.47 -9.91
C LYS A 336 0.13 -14.62 -8.57
N PHE A 337 -0.45 -14.07 -7.52
CA PHE A 337 0.04 -14.18 -6.14
C PHE A 337 -1.10 -14.33 -5.15
N ASP A 338 -0.79 -14.84 -3.96
CA ASP A 338 -1.75 -14.96 -2.87
C ASP A 338 -1.80 -13.66 -2.09
N SER A 339 -2.74 -12.78 -2.46
CA SER A 339 -2.98 -11.51 -1.75
C SER A 339 -3.64 -11.76 -0.40
N VAL A 340 -3.26 -10.95 0.59
CA VAL A 340 -3.93 -10.95 1.91
C VAL A 340 -5.39 -10.50 1.83
N ARG A 341 -5.79 -9.89 0.71
CA ARG A 341 -7.18 -9.51 0.40
C ARG A 341 -7.98 -10.61 -0.30
N GLY A 342 -7.39 -11.78 -0.57
CA GLY A 342 -7.98 -12.86 -1.34
C GLY A 342 -7.77 -12.68 -2.85
N ALA A 343 -8.82 -12.88 -3.66
CA ALA A 343 -8.70 -12.76 -5.11
C ALA A 343 -8.28 -11.35 -5.54
N PHE A 344 -7.21 -11.27 -6.32
CA PHE A 344 -6.65 -10.01 -6.77
C PHE A 344 -6.58 -9.95 -8.31
N LYS A 345 -6.98 -8.83 -8.88
CA LYS A 345 -6.82 -8.56 -10.31
C LYS A 345 -6.71 -7.06 -10.57
N PHE A 346 -6.00 -6.71 -11.64
CA PHE A 346 -5.93 -5.34 -12.12
C PHE A 346 -7.04 -4.98 -13.10
N ASN A 347 -7.43 -3.73 -13.07
CA ASN A 347 -8.12 -3.06 -14.18
C ASN A 347 -7.08 -2.67 -15.27
N LYS A 348 -7.55 -2.22 -16.44
CA LYS A 348 -6.70 -1.81 -17.57
C LYS A 348 -5.71 -0.70 -17.25
N ASN A 349 -5.97 0.11 -16.24
CA ASN A 349 -5.10 1.19 -15.76
C ASN A 349 -4.16 0.76 -14.63
N HIS A 350 -4.02 -0.54 -14.40
CA HIS A 350 -3.16 -1.16 -13.38
C HIS A 350 -3.52 -0.77 -11.92
N PHE A 351 -4.76 -0.35 -11.67
CA PHE A 351 -5.33 -0.27 -10.33
C PHE A 351 -6.13 -1.54 -10.02
N PRO A 352 -6.23 -1.94 -8.74
CA PRO A 352 -6.94 -3.16 -8.39
C PRO A 352 -8.44 -3.03 -8.57
N ILE A 353 -9.09 -4.10 -9.00
CA ILE A 353 -10.54 -4.30 -8.91
C ILE A 353 -10.76 -5.05 -7.60
N GLN A 354 -11.43 -4.42 -6.63
CA GLN A 354 -11.56 -4.95 -5.28
C GLN A 354 -12.83 -4.47 -4.60
N ASP A 355 -13.25 -5.22 -3.58
CA ASP A 355 -14.35 -4.84 -2.71
C ASP A 355 -13.87 -3.90 -1.59
N TYR A 356 -14.81 -3.09 -1.08
CA TYR A 356 -14.61 -2.27 0.10
C TYR A 356 -15.63 -2.67 1.16
N TYR A 357 -15.15 -2.88 2.37
CA TYR A 357 -15.93 -3.37 3.50
C TYR A 357 -16.20 -2.24 4.48
N LEU A 358 -17.43 -2.18 5.00
CA LEU A 358 -17.73 -1.37 6.17
C LEU A 358 -17.13 -2.04 7.40
N ARG A 359 -16.31 -1.30 8.13
CA ARG A 359 -15.70 -1.73 9.39
C ARG A 359 -16.23 -0.87 10.52
N VAL A 360 -16.30 -1.45 11.70
CA VAL A 360 -16.66 -0.77 12.94
C VAL A 360 -15.61 -1.10 14.00
N ILE A 361 -15.13 -0.10 14.71
CA ILE A 361 -14.16 -0.31 15.79
C ILE A 361 -14.90 -0.89 16.98
N THR A 362 -14.44 -2.06 17.45
CA THR A 362 -15.04 -2.83 18.54
C THR A 362 -13.97 -3.37 19.50
N LYS A 363 -14.35 -4.22 20.43
CA LYS A 363 -13.40 -5.01 21.22
C LYS A 363 -13.38 -6.44 20.67
N ASP A 364 -12.17 -6.96 20.42
CA ASP A 364 -11.99 -8.36 20.05
C ASP A 364 -12.25 -9.31 21.23
N ALA A 365 -12.16 -10.63 20.99
CA ALA A 365 -12.36 -11.64 22.02
C ALA A 365 -11.35 -11.57 23.19
N LYS A 366 -10.23 -10.86 23.01
CA LYS A 366 -9.21 -10.59 24.04
C LYS A 366 -9.43 -9.25 24.74
N GLY A 367 -10.50 -8.52 24.40
CA GLY A 367 -10.83 -7.19 24.95
C GLY A 367 -9.99 -6.04 24.36
N ARG A 368 -9.20 -6.28 23.29
CA ARG A 368 -8.43 -5.24 22.60
C ARG A 368 -9.37 -4.44 21.71
N VAL A 369 -9.24 -3.11 21.76
CA VAL A 369 -9.90 -2.23 20.79
C VAL A 369 -9.24 -2.43 19.42
N THR A 370 -10.02 -2.74 18.39
CA THR A 370 -9.54 -3.05 17.05
C THR A 370 -10.62 -2.76 15.99
#